data_71d10ada51cd6e63b05285ce546ded46
#
_entry.id   71d10ada51cd6e63b05285ce546ded46
#
_cell.length_a   1.000
_cell.length_b   1.000
_cell.length_c   1.000
_cell.angle_alpha   90.00
_cell.angle_beta   90.00
_cell.angle_gamma   90.00
#
_symmetry.space_group_name_H-M   'P 1'
#
loop_
_entity.id
_entity.type
_entity.pdbx_description
1 polymer ?
#
loop_
_entity_poly.entity_id
_entity_poly.type
_entity_poly.pdbx_seq_one_letter_code
_entity_poly.pdbx_strand_id
1 'polypeptide(L)'
;IPAPPLTSVHVYLVNSEQAGQEYIAPYQYATNLDHGGSWIQLITLDVGYSGWREATFDGNKMDLTDVVPVDTDGDTILDGYLRLWTLDVNFDNGKFIYHATPEYSGRQYEAWINVI
;
A
#
# COMPACT_ATOMS: atom_id res chain seq x y z
N ILE A 1 23.54 9.06 -6.22
CA ILE A 1 22.39 9.94 -6.52
C ILE A 1 21.37 9.75 -5.40
N PRO A 2 20.97 10.82 -4.73
CA PRO A 2 19.93 10.69 -3.71
C PRO A 2 18.62 10.21 -4.32
N ALA A 3 17.85 9.43 -3.56
CA ALA A 3 16.54 8.98 -3.98
C ALA A 3 15.63 10.18 -4.25
N PRO A 4 14.81 10.16 -5.30
CA PRO A 4 13.89 11.26 -5.57
C PRO A 4 12.87 11.41 -4.44
N PRO A 5 12.38 12.62 -4.17
CA PRO A 5 11.36 12.82 -3.15
C PRO A 5 10.05 12.13 -3.53
N LEU A 6 9.27 11.78 -2.51
CA LEU A 6 7.95 11.16 -2.70
C LEU A 6 7.02 12.08 -3.48
N THR A 7 6.42 11.57 -4.55
CA THR A 7 5.49 12.31 -5.40
C THR A 7 4.08 11.74 -5.41
N SER A 8 3.93 10.43 -5.15
CA SER A 8 2.61 9.79 -5.08
C SER A 8 2.67 8.47 -4.34
N VAL A 9 1.51 8.04 -3.84
CA VAL A 9 1.32 6.74 -3.21
C VAL A 9 0.07 6.08 -3.77
N HIS A 10 0.09 4.74 -3.87
CA HIS A 10 -0.98 3.97 -4.47
C HIS A 10 -1.19 2.66 -3.74
N VAL A 11 -2.44 2.18 -3.70
CA VAL A 11 -2.71 0.78 -3.37
C VAL A 11 -2.51 -0.03 -4.64
N TYR A 12 -1.65 -1.04 -4.58
CA TYR A 12 -1.25 -1.83 -5.74
C TYR A 12 -1.96 -3.17 -5.81
N LEU A 13 -2.12 -3.86 -4.66
CA LEU A 13 -2.68 -5.21 -4.60
C LEU A 13 -3.34 -5.45 -3.25
N VAL A 14 -4.47 -6.17 -3.26
CA VAL A 14 -5.12 -6.69 -2.05
C VAL A 14 -5.10 -8.20 -2.13
N ASN A 15 -4.72 -8.86 -1.03
CA ASN A 15 -4.66 -10.31 -0.93
C ASN A 15 -5.30 -10.77 0.37
N SER A 16 -6.19 -11.74 0.29
CA SER A 16 -6.87 -12.29 1.47
C SER A 16 -7.00 -13.80 1.37
N GLU A 17 -7.26 -14.43 2.50
CA GLU A 17 -7.50 -15.88 2.55
C GLU A 17 -8.68 -16.27 1.67
N GLN A 18 -9.77 -15.51 1.72
CA GLN A 18 -11.01 -15.84 1.03
C GLN A 18 -10.95 -15.63 -0.48
N ALA A 19 -10.41 -14.50 -0.94
CA ALA A 19 -10.47 -14.10 -2.34
C ALA A 19 -9.16 -14.27 -3.10
N GLY A 20 -8.02 -14.42 -2.41
CA GLY A 20 -6.72 -14.40 -3.06
C GLY A 20 -6.31 -13.00 -3.49
N GLN A 21 -5.50 -12.91 -4.53
CA GLN A 21 -4.91 -11.66 -4.98
C GLN A 21 -5.82 -10.89 -5.93
N GLU A 22 -5.93 -9.60 -5.71
CA GLU A 22 -6.62 -8.67 -6.61
C GLU A 22 -5.73 -7.46 -6.85
N TYR A 23 -5.33 -7.24 -8.12
CA TYR A 23 -4.61 -6.02 -8.50
C TYR A 23 -5.58 -4.84 -8.53
N ILE A 24 -5.15 -3.70 -8.01
CA ILE A 24 -5.98 -2.51 -7.88
C ILE A 24 -5.59 -1.51 -8.96
N ALA A 25 -6.56 -1.10 -9.76
CA ALA A 25 -6.35 -0.10 -10.80
C ALA A 25 -6.20 1.30 -10.21
N PRO A 26 -5.53 2.25 -10.92
CA PRO A 26 -5.57 3.65 -10.51
C PRO A 26 -7.01 4.14 -10.41
N TYR A 27 -7.28 4.94 -9.35
CA TYR A 27 -8.62 5.48 -9.06
C TYR A 27 -9.68 4.43 -8.70
N GLN A 28 -9.27 3.22 -8.35
CA GLN A 28 -10.16 2.21 -7.80
C GLN A 28 -10.16 2.35 -6.28
N TYR A 29 -11.32 2.61 -5.69
CA TYR A 29 -11.47 2.86 -4.25
C TYR A 29 -12.30 1.81 -3.53
N ALA A 30 -12.63 0.72 -4.22
CA ALA A 30 -13.28 -0.45 -3.62
C ALA A 30 -12.79 -1.70 -4.35
N THR A 31 -12.65 -2.81 -3.62
CA THR A 31 -12.30 -4.09 -4.24
C THR A 31 -13.48 -4.62 -5.05
N ASN A 32 -13.17 -5.38 -6.11
CA ASN A 32 -14.19 -6.07 -6.91
C ASN A 32 -14.48 -7.45 -6.37
N LEU A 33 -13.51 -8.09 -5.70
CA LEU A 33 -13.68 -9.39 -5.10
C LEU A 33 -14.15 -9.27 -3.65
N ASP A 34 -14.83 -10.28 -3.16
CA ASP A 34 -15.30 -10.37 -1.78
C ASP A 34 -14.17 -10.93 -0.91
N HIS A 35 -13.41 -10.03 -0.29
CA HIS A 35 -12.29 -10.38 0.58
C HIS A 35 -12.76 -10.70 1.98
N GLY A 36 -12.05 -11.59 2.65
CA GLY A 36 -12.33 -11.96 4.03
C GLY A 36 -11.39 -13.07 4.49
N GLY A 37 -11.61 -13.54 5.71
CA GLY A 37 -10.87 -14.63 6.29
C GLY A 37 -10.13 -14.24 7.56
N SER A 38 -9.01 -14.91 7.82
CA SER A 38 -8.23 -14.75 9.06
C SER A 38 -6.98 -13.92 8.90
N TRP A 39 -6.72 -13.41 7.69
CA TRP A 39 -5.59 -12.50 7.43
C TRP A 39 -5.85 -11.67 6.19
N ILE A 40 -5.17 -10.52 6.11
CA ILE A 40 -5.17 -9.63 4.94
C ILE A 40 -3.75 -9.13 4.68
N GLN A 41 -3.40 -9.03 3.41
CA GLN A 41 -2.16 -8.43 2.95
C GLN A 41 -2.47 -7.38 1.89
N LEU A 42 -1.77 -6.27 1.95
CA LEU A 42 -1.85 -5.23 0.92
C LEU A 42 -0.45 -4.84 0.48
N ILE A 43 -0.32 -4.56 -0.80
CA ILE A 43 0.91 -3.99 -1.35
C ILE A 43 0.62 -2.55 -1.72
N THR A 44 1.47 -1.64 -1.24
CA THR A 44 1.43 -0.23 -1.61
C THR A 44 2.62 0.12 -2.47
N LEU A 45 2.43 1.08 -3.38
CA LEU A 45 3.49 1.61 -4.22
C LEU A 45 3.74 3.07 -3.85
N ASP A 46 4.99 3.36 -3.45
CA ASP A 46 5.48 4.73 -3.31
C ASP A 46 6.26 5.08 -4.57
N VAL A 47 5.94 6.19 -5.20
CA VAL A 47 6.78 6.79 -6.24
C VAL A 47 7.65 7.84 -5.58
N GLY A 48 8.93 7.52 -5.43
CA GLY A 48 9.89 8.31 -4.68
C GLY A 48 10.14 7.76 -3.27
N TYR A 49 10.88 8.51 -2.47
CA TYR A 49 11.31 8.09 -1.14
C TYR A 49 10.46 8.73 -0.04
N SER A 50 9.97 7.92 0.89
CA SER A 50 9.26 8.40 2.08
C SER A 50 10.14 8.28 3.32
N GLY A 51 10.13 9.31 4.19
CA GLY A 51 10.82 9.27 5.46
C GLY A 51 10.01 8.60 6.56
N TRP A 52 8.69 8.64 6.46
CA TRP A 52 7.76 8.00 7.40
C TRP A 52 6.57 7.42 6.66
N ARG A 53 6.08 6.30 7.16
CA ARG A 53 4.91 5.62 6.59
C ARG A 53 4.15 4.82 7.64
N GLU A 54 2.84 4.70 7.42
CA GLU A 54 1.96 3.90 8.28
C GLU A 54 0.81 3.34 7.45
N ALA A 55 0.48 2.06 7.68
CA ALA A 55 -0.69 1.42 7.09
C ALA A 55 -1.61 0.90 8.19
N THR A 56 -2.92 1.12 8.03
CA THR A 56 -3.93 0.64 8.96
C THR A 56 -5.06 -0.06 8.21
N PHE A 57 -5.67 -1.04 8.86
CA PHE A 57 -6.88 -1.69 8.38
C PHE A 57 -7.93 -1.63 9.49
N ASP A 58 -9.03 -0.89 9.24
CA ASP A 58 -10.05 -0.58 10.25
C ASP A 58 -9.46 -0.01 11.54
N GLY A 59 -8.46 0.86 11.40
CA GLY A 59 -7.78 1.49 12.53
C GLY A 59 -6.68 0.64 13.18
N ASN A 60 -6.52 -0.62 12.80
CA ASN A 60 -5.48 -1.49 13.35
C ASN A 60 -4.20 -1.36 12.52
N LYS A 61 -3.07 -1.13 13.17
CA LYS A 61 -1.77 -1.04 12.50
C LYS A 61 -1.41 -2.36 11.84
N MET A 62 -0.97 -2.27 10.58
CA MET A 62 -0.44 -3.40 9.84
C MET A 62 1.09 -3.45 9.96
N ASP A 63 1.64 -4.64 9.86
CA ASP A 63 3.09 -4.85 9.92
C ASP A 63 3.69 -4.80 8.52
N LEU A 64 4.79 -4.07 8.38
CA LEU A 64 5.58 -4.06 7.15
C LEU A 64 6.44 -5.32 7.13
N THR A 65 6.17 -6.21 6.17
CA THR A 65 6.84 -7.52 6.10
C THR A 65 7.78 -7.68 4.93
N ASP A 66 7.71 -6.81 3.92
CA ASP A 66 8.65 -6.84 2.80
C ASP A 66 8.69 -5.49 2.08
N VAL A 67 9.83 -5.19 1.45
CA VAL A 67 10.04 -3.98 0.66
C VAL A 67 10.83 -4.36 -0.60
N VAL A 68 10.30 -4.00 -1.77
CA VAL A 68 10.95 -4.26 -3.05
C VAL A 68 11.13 -2.94 -3.80
N PRO A 69 12.38 -2.50 -4.04
CA PRO A 69 12.64 -1.34 -4.89
C PRO A 69 12.24 -1.63 -6.34
N VAL A 70 11.65 -0.66 -7.01
CA VAL A 70 11.18 -0.81 -8.39
C VAL A 70 11.53 0.40 -9.24
N ASP A 71 11.57 0.19 -10.56
CA ASP A 71 11.67 1.22 -11.57
C ASP A 71 10.26 1.51 -12.09
N THR A 72 9.73 2.70 -11.80
CA THR A 72 8.34 3.04 -12.13
C THR A 72 8.18 3.66 -13.51
N ASP A 73 9.25 4.13 -14.13
CA ASP A 73 9.18 4.85 -15.42
C ASP A 73 9.99 4.21 -16.55
N GLY A 74 10.64 3.07 -16.31
CA GLY A 74 11.36 2.34 -17.34
C GLY A 74 12.76 2.88 -17.68
N ASP A 75 13.32 3.78 -16.86
CA ASP A 75 14.62 4.38 -17.12
C ASP A 75 15.80 3.61 -16.54
N THR A 76 15.56 2.42 -15.98
CA THR A 76 16.51 1.55 -15.29
C THR A 76 17.06 2.08 -13.96
N ILE A 77 16.58 3.22 -13.50
CA ILE A 77 16.89 3.77 -12.17
C ILE A 77 15.74 3.46 -11.23
N LEU A 78 16.05 2.90 -10.05
CA LEU A 78 15.03 2.57 -9.05
C LEU A 78 14.51 3.86 -8.42
N ASP A 79 13.22 4.13 -8.56
CA ASP A 79 12.58 5.36 -8.13
C ASP A 79 11.30 5.12 -7.33
N GLY A 80 10.98 3.88 -6.99
CA GLY A 80 9.79 3.53 -6.23
C GLY A 80 10.00 2.32 -5.33
N TYR A 81 9.03 2.08 -4.47
CA TYR A 81 9.07 0.98 -3.51
C TYR A 81 7.70 0.32 -3.42
N LEU A 82 7.67 -1.00 -3.63
CA LEU A 82 6.54 -1.83 -3.26
C LEU A 82 6.74 -2.30 -1.82
N ARG A 83 5.72 -2.10 -0.98
CA ARG A 83 5.75 -2.52 0.42
C ARG A 83 4.60 -3.45 0.71
N LEU A 84 4.92 -4.58 1.33
CA LEU A 84 3.94 -5.58 1.75
C LEU A 84 3.55 -5.33 3.20
N TRP A 85 2.26 -5.08 3.42
CA TRP A 85 1.66 -4.88 4.73
C TRP A 85 0.79 -6.08 5.07
N THR A 86 0.93 -6.61 6.28
CA THR A 86 0.24 -7.82 6.72
C THR A 86 -0.46 -7.59 8.05
N LEU A 87 -1.68 -8.12 8.17
CA LEU A 87 -2.41 -8.12 9.43
C LEU A 87 -3.17 -9.45 9.57
N ASP A 88 -2.94 -10.13 10.70
CA ASP A 88 -3.66 -11.35 11.06
C ASP A 88 -4.87 -10.97 11.92
N VAL A 89 -6.02 -10.88 11.27
CA VAL A 89 -7.29 -10.51 11.90
C VAL A 89 -8.44 -11.12 11.13
N ASN A 90 -9.45 -11.60 11.84
CA ASN A 90 -10.68 -12.07 11.21
C ASN A 90 -11.48 -10.87 10.72
N PHE A 91 -11.88 -10.89 9.45
CA PHE A 91 -12.62 -9.79 8.85
C PHE A 91 -13.52 -10.28 7.70
N ASP A 92 -14.56 -9.50 7.42
CA ASP A 92 -15.41 -9.66 6.23
C ASP A 92 -15.29 -8.50 5.28
N ASN A 93 -14.97 -7.32 5.80
CA ASN A 93 -14.79 -6.07 5.05
C ASN A 93 -13.99 -5.12 5.92
N GLY A 94 -13.59 -3.99 5.36
CA GLY A 94 -12.89 -2.98 6.11
C GLY A 94 -12.31 -1.89 5.22
N LYS A 95 -11.72 -0.87 5.86
CA LYS A 95 -11.08 0.23 5.16
C LYS A 95 -9.57 0.20 5.41
N PHE A 96 -8.82 0.11 4.32
CA PHE A 96 -7.36 0.25 4.35
C PHE A 96 -6.97 1.70 4.08
N ILE A 97 -6.07 2.22 4.91
CA ILE A 97 -5.52 3.57 4.75
C ILE A 97 -4.00 3.48 4.86
N TYR A 98 -3.32 4.07 3.88
CA TYR A 98 -1.87 4.19 3.86
C TYR A 98 -1.47 5.65 3.84
N HIS A 99 -0.61 6.03 4.78
CA HIS A 99 -0.03 7.37 4.85
C HIS A 99 1.47 7.30 4.68
N ALA A 100 2.04 8.24 3.93
CA ALA A 100 3.48 8.40 3.80
C ALA A 100 3.83 9.89 3.73
N THR A 101 4.99 10.23 4.29
CA THR A 101 5.48 11.61 4.35
C THR A 101 6.89 11.65 3.78
N PRO A 102 7.21 12.60 2.86
CA PRO A 102 8.59 12.81 2.41
C PRO A 102 9.49 13.19 3.59
N GLU A 103 10.78 12.84 3.48
CA GLU A 103 11.75 13.03 4.56
C GLU A 103 11.89 14.49 5.00
N TYR A 104 11.83 15.43 4.05
CA TYR A 104 12.09 16.85 4.30
C TYR A 104 10.86 17.75 4.08
N SER A 105 9.68 17.16 3.99
CA SER A 105 8.45 17.91 3.77
C SER A 105 7.39 17.46 4.76
N GLY A 106 6.58 18.38 5.27
CA GLY A 106 5.45 18.08 6.13
C GLY A 106 4.21 17.58 5.38
N ARG A 107 4.25 17.54 4.05
CA ARG A 107 3.11 17.12 3.25
C ARG A 107 2.87 15.62 3.40
N GLN A 108 1.64 15.24 3.77
CA GLN A 108 1.25 13.84 3.90
C GLN A 108 0.54 13.38 2.62
N TYR A 109 0.97 12.22 2.12
CA TYR A 109 0.29 11.53 1.03
C TYR A 109 -0.55 10.40 1.59
N GLU A 110 -1.72 10.17 0.99
CA GLU A 110 -2.66 9.14 1.43
C GLU A 110 -3.14 8.31 0.25
N ALA A 111 -3.21 7.00 0.46
CA ALA A 111 -3.90 6.08 -0.43
C ALA A 111 -4.85 5.23 0.42
N TRP A 112 -6.04 4.94 -0.09
CA TRP A 112 -7.03 4.17 0.66
C TRP A 112 -7.88 3.32 -0.28
N ILE A 113 -8.47 2.27 0.27
CA ILE A 113 -9.42 1.42 -0.46
C ILE A 113 -10.40 0.80 0.51
N ASN A 114 -11.66 0.70 0.11
CA ASN A 114 -12.67 -0.08 0.80
C ASN A 114 -12.55 -1.53 0.36
N VAL A 115 -12.25 -2.41 1.30
CA VAL A 115 -12.16 -3.86 1.09
C VAL A 115 -13.53 -4.45 1.38
N ILE A 116 -14.20 -4.93 0.34
CA ILE A 116 -15.56 -5.47 0.45
C ILE A 116 -15.56 -7.00 0.37
#